data_25d6c0c5ebce1d1af13c17adc6c613df
#
_entry.id   25d6c0c5ebce1d1af13c17adc6c613df
#
_cell.length_a   1.000
_cell.length_b   1.000
_cell.length_c   1.000
_cell.angle_alpha   90.00
_cell.angle_beta   90.00
_cell.angle_gamma   90.00
#
_symmetry.space_group_name_H-M   'P 1'
#
loop_
_entity.id
_entity.type
_entity.pdbx_description
1 polymer ?
#
loop_
_entity_poly.entity_id
_entity_poly.type
_entity_poly.pdbx_seq_one_letter_code
_entity_poly.pdbx_strand_id
1 'polypeptide(L)'
;MFKFSKILFSSILCSFMSVAYVNAQDLSGIKNQKPISFNGSLEARGFFYNANGIPNRREASSYLISGSPNLTIYGWDIPFYISYGNQGTQFSQPFNQYGLSPTYKWITLHGGYRNVSFSQFTLAGHTMLGGGVEIKPGKLRAGFMYGRLNKATVIDTTTNSLVPYAFNRKGVAAKLGFGSDKNYFDLSFLSAKDDSTSKPIFNRAFENNVAAAKNVALGFNTRFSFLKNFFFESEGALSVYTRDMNSTLSLDSVKNDAFQQLQKILDVNGTTEFYTALTAGIGYRNANYGLKVNYRRIEPDYKTMGAYFFANDVENWTISPSFNSKNRKYRFNGSVGLQRDNIMKQKESTTKRVIGSLNAGADFTKSFSLDLAYSNFSNNQRPSTVKFDQMLKIVQTTHTVSIMPRYTIFGQQSNQVIMLSSNFSRMNDFNDYFDQQAVSRDIKTDQYFLNYVVSFTKIPVSLNGNLSYTTLSSDLMSNDYKGFGFGGSYTFAKTKAQVNMANNIIRGSAQGIKSLTLNSSVNFNYKVAKRQTLKASVFFTNNDPGSAITNVNPSFTETRGELAYQISF
;
A
#
# COMPACT_ATOMS: atom_id res chain seq x y z
N MET A 1 -1.64 31.08 -33.22
CA MET A 1 -0.74 30.01 -32.79
C MET A 1 -1.41 28.64 -32.63
N PHE A 2 -2.73 28.54 -32.45
CA PHE A 2 -3.48 27.27 -32.32
C PHE A 2 -3.71 26.45 -33.61
N LYS A 3 -3.52 27.04 -34.79
CA LYS A 3 -3.70 26.31 -36.08
C LYS A 3 -2.47 25.48 -36.47
N PHE A 4 -1.25 25.87 -36.09
CA PHE A 4 -0.02 25.14 -36.41
C PHE A 4 0.14 23.84 -35.59
N SER A 5 -0.32 23.84 -34.34
CA SER A 5 -0.26 22.66 -33.46
C SER A 5 -1.19 21.54 -33.91
N LYS A 6 -2.35 21.88 -34.46
CA LYS A 6 -3.29 20.85 -34.98
C LYS A 6 -2.77 20.17 -36.25
N ILE A 7 -2.07 20.90 -37.11
CA ILE A 7 -1.50 20.34 -38.35
C ILE A 7 -0.29 19.45 -38.02
N LEU A 8 0.55 19.87 -37.09
CA LEU A 8 1.69 19.06 -36.64
C LEU A 8 1.25 17.77 -35.94
N PHE A 9 0.23 17.84 -35.10
CA PHE A 9 -0.34 16.66 -34.42
C PHE A 9 -1.04 15.71 -35.39
N SER A 10 -1.74 16.25 -36.41
CA SER A 10 -2.40 15.47 -37.45
C SER A 10 -1.39 14.80 -38.39
N SER A 11 -0.30 15.49 -38.76
CA SER A 11 0.74 14.91 -39.63
C SER A 11 1.60 13.87 -38.90
N ILE A 12 1.88 14.03 -37.61
CA ILE A 12 2.54 13.01 -36.79
C ILE A 12 1.64 11.78 -36.63
N LEU A 13 0.32 11.97 -36.41
CA LEU A 13 -0.63 10.87 -36.30
C LEU A 13 -0.79 10.11 -37.63
N CYS A 14 -0.83 10.82 -38.76
CA CYS A 14 -0.85 10.20 -40.10
C CYS A 14 0.48 9.47 -40.45
N SER A 15 1.63 10.02 -40.06
CA SER A 15 2.93 9.37 -40.27
C SER A 15 3.12 8.10 -39.43
N PHE A 16 2.51 8.04 -38.25
CA PHE A 16 2.49 6.82 -37.44
C PHE A 16 1.53 5.75 -37.97
N MET A 17 0.46 6.14 -38.66
CA MET A 17 -0.47 5.18 -39.31
C MET A 17 0.13 4.52 -40.55
N SER A 18 1.09 5.13 -41.22
CA SER A 18 1.71 4.58 -42.44
C SER A 18 2.86 3.57 -42.20
N VAL A 19 3.32 3.43 -40.93
CA VAL A 19 4.39 2.46 -40.58
C VAL A 19 3.86 1.20 -39.91
N ALA A 20 2.58 1.16 -39.53
CA ALA A 20 1.95 -0.07 -39.09
C ALA A 20 1.62 -0.93 -40.32
N TYR A 21 2.53 -1.81 -40.71
CA TYR A 21 2.11 -3.03 -41.39
C TYR A 21 1.19 -3.76 -40.40
N VAL A 22 -0.10 -3.48 -40.55
CA VAL A 22 -1.15 -4.25 -39.91
C VAL A 22 -1.06 -5.64 -40.51
N ASN A 23 -0.37 -6.54 -39.83
CA ASN A 23 -0.58 -7.95 -40.10
C ASN A 23 -2.08 -8.16 -39.95
N ALA A 24 -2.77 -8.40 -41.05
CA ALA A 24 -4.19 -8.66 -41.10
C ALA A 24 -4.52 -9.66 -39.99
N GLN A 25 -5.51 -9.36 -39.21
CA GLN A 25 -5.94 -10.16 -38.07
C GLN A 25 -5.97 -11.63 -38.50
N ASP A 26 -5.14 -12.46 -37.88
CA ASP A 26 -5.23 -13.89 -38.08
C ASP A 26 -6.54 -14.39 -37.48
N LEU A 27 -7.56 -14.42 -38.31
CA LEU A 27 -8.91 -14.89 -37.96
C LEU A 27 -8.97 -16.42 -37.83
N SER A 28 -7.89 -17.12 -38.21
CA SER A 28 -7.80 -18.61 -38.16
C SER A 28 -7.91 -19.12 -36.70
N GLY A 29 -7.47 -18.33 -35.72
CA GLY A 29 -7.55 -18.68 -34.31
C GLY A 29 -8.95 -18.54 -33.69
N ILE A 30 -9.89 -17.80 -34.31
CA ILE A 30 -11.24 -17.59 -33.79
C ILE A 30 -12.06 -18.88 -33.75
N LYS A 31 -11.91 -19.76 -34.75
CA LYS A 31 -12.64 -21.04 -34.79
C LYS A 31 -12.33 -21.98 -33.63
N ASN A 32 -11.18 -21.84 -32.99
CA ASN A 32 -10.72 -22.71 -31.89
C ASN A 32 -10.93 -22.08 -30.49
N GLN A 33 -11.38 -20.85 -30.41
CA GLN A 33 -11.66 -20.19 -29.12
C GLN A 33 -13.13 -20.38 -28.74
N LYS A 34 -13.38 -20.60 -27.43
CA LYS A 34 -14.75 -20.56 -26.91
C LYS A 34 -15.33 -19.18 -27.22
N PRO A 35 -16.48 -19.09 -27.92
CA PRO A 35 -17.02 -17.81 -28.36
C PRO A 35 -17.31 -16.87 -27.20
N ILE A 36 -17.76 -17.42 -26.06
CA ILE A 36 -18.03 -16.68 -24.84
C ILE A 36 -17.60 -17.52 -23.64
N SER A 37 -16.87 -16.95 -22.72
CA SER A 37 -16.63 -17.50 -21.40
C SER A 37 -16.82 -16.44 -20.31
N PHE A 38 -17.40 -16.86 -19.18
CA PHE A 38 -17.64 -15.99 -18.06
C PHE A 38 -17.05 -16.63 -16.81
N ASN A 39 -16.20 -15.89 -16.07
CA ASN A 39 -15.55 -16.36 -14.87
C ASN A 39 -15.40 -15.22 -13.87
N GLY A 40 -14.99 -15.55 -12.63
CA GLY A 40 -14.88 -14.58 -11.54
C GLY A 40 -15.96 -14.76 -10.49
N SER A 41 -16.21 -13.73 -9.69
CA SER A 41 -17.21 -13.80 -8.63
C SER A 41 -17.87 -12.45 -8.35
N LEU A 42 -19.09 -12.53 -7.81
CA LEU A 42 -19.86 -11.41 -7.26
C LEU A 42 -20.32 -11.80 -5.85
N GLU A 43 -20.14 -10.90 -4.89
CA GLU A 43 -20.53 -11.10 -3.49
C GLU A 43 -21.39 -9.92 -3.02
N ALA A 44 -22.53 -10.23 -2.41
CA ALA A 44 -23.34 -9.27 -1.66
C ALA A 44 -23.16 -9.58 -0.17
N ARG A 45 -22.79 -8.58 0.63
CA ARG A 45 -22.50 -8.70 2.06
C ARG A 45 -23.29 -7.67 2.86
N GLY A 46 -23.95 -8.13 3.92
CA GLY A 46 -24.56 -7.30 4.96
C GLY A 46 -23.73 -7.35 6.22
N PHE A 47 -23.62 -6.22 6.92
CA PHE A 47 -22.94 -6.09 8.21
C PHE A 47 -23.93 -5.59 9.24
N PHE A 48 -23.80 -6.11 10.46
CA PHE A 48 -24.57 -5.70 11.63
C PHE A 48 -23.59 -5.41 12.75
N TYR A 49 -23.80 -4.32 13.48
CA TYR A 49 -22.92 -3.89 14.54
C TYR A 49 -23.68 -3.34 15.72
N ASN A 50 -23.27 -3.72 16.92
CA ASN A 50 -23.75 -3.16 18.17
C ASN A 50 -22.63 -3.10 19.19
N ALA A 51 -22.57 -2.02 19.96
CA ALA A 51 -21.66 -1.85 21.08
C ALA A 51 -22.44 -1.43 22.33
N ASN A 52 -22.01 -1.92 23.49
CA ASN A 52 -22.51 -1.52 24.80
C ASN A 52 -21.34 -1.06 25.66
N GLY A 53 -21.53 0.01 26.46
CA GLY A 53 -20.48 0.61 27.28
C GLY A 53 -19.67 1.68 26.56
N ILE A 54 -19.76 1.79 25.24
CA ILE A 54 -19.17 2.82 24.41
C ILE A 54 -20.14 3.25 23.31
N PRO A 55 -19.99 4.46 22.74
CA PRO A 55 -20.72 4.84 21.53
C PRO A 55 -20.42 3.89 20.36
N ASN A 56 -21.41 3.68 19.51
CA ASN A 56 -21.23 2.89 18.30
C ASN A 56 -20.12 3.50 17.43
N ARG A 57 -19.09 2.70 17.11
CA ARG A 57 -17.96 3.08 16.26
C ARG A 57 -18.26 2.89 14.76
N ARG A 58 -19.39 2.25 14.45
CA ARG A 58 -19.84 1.93 13.10
C ARG A 58 -21.36 2.09 13.02
N GLU A 59 -21.89 2.21 11.82
CA GLU A 59 -23.33 2.15 11.60
C GLU A 59 -23.89 0.79 12.07
N ALA A 60 -25.09 0.79 12.62
CA ALA A 60 -25.75 -0.43 13.12
C ALA A 60 -25.98 -1.46 12.02
N SER A 61 -26.18 -1.01 10.78
CA SER A 61 -26.28 -1.87 9.60
C SER A 61 -25.65 -1.22 8.38
N SER A 62 -24.97 -2.03 7.58
CA SER A 62 -24.40 -1.58 6.32
C SER A 62 -24.33 -2.72 5.31
N TYR A 63 -24.15 -2.38 4.05
CA TYR A 63 -24.02 -3.38 3.00
C TYR A 63 -22.88 -3.06 2.03
N LEU A 64 -22.38 -4.10 1.37
CA LEU A 64 -21.36 -4.02 0.34
C LEU A 64 -21.66 -5.06 -0.74
N ILE A 65 -21.74 -4.61 -1.99
CA ILE A 65 -21.74 -5.48 -3.18
C ILE A 65 -20.37 -5.31 -3.83
N SER A 66 -19.63 -6.41 -3.98
CA SER A 66 -18.29 -6.36 -4.56
C SER A 66 -18.03 -7.56 -5.45
N GLY A 67 -17.15 -7.39 -6.45
CA GLY A 67 -16.77 -8.49 -7.30
C GLY A 67 -15.86 -8.09 -8.44
N SER A 68 -15.33 -9.13 -9.09
CA SER A 68 -14.46 -9.00 -10.25
C SER A 68 -14.82 -10.05 -11.31
N PRO A 69 -16.04 -9.97 -11.90
CA PRO A 69 -16.39 -10.82 -13.03
C PRO A 69 -15.53 -10.49 -14.24
N ASN A 70 -15.17 -11.51 -14.99
CA ASN A 70 -14.43 -11.40 -16.24
C ASN A 70 -15.19 -12.09 -17.36
N LEU A 71 -15.50 -11.33 -18.39
CA LEU A 71 -16.16 -11.80 -19.60
C LEU A 71 -15.15 -11.87 -20.74
N THR A 72 -14.96 -13.06 -21.31
CA THR A 72 -14.16 -13.21 -22.52
C THR A 72 -15.07 -13.43 -23.72
N ILE A 73 -14.96 -12.60 -24.75
CA ILE A 73 -15.75 -12.66 -26.00
C ILE A 73 -14.79 -12.66 -27.17
N TYR A 74 -14.73 -13.74 -27.95
CA TYR A 74 -13.89 -13.87 -29.14
C TYR A 74 -12.44 -13.37 -28.95
N GLY A 75 -11.84 -13.70 -27.77
CA GLY A 75 -10.47 -13.31 -27.43
C GLY A 75 -10.32 -11.92 -26.82
N TRP A 76 -11.38 -11.12 -26.72
CA TRP A 76 -11.41 -9.96 -25.84
C TRP A 76 -11.57 -10.43 -24.39
N ASP A 77 -10.65 -10.04 -23.55
CA ASP A 77 -10.71 -10.26 -22.11
C ASP A 77 -11.22 -8.96 -21.44
N ILE A 78 -12.38 -9.04 -20.81
CA ILE A 78 -13.11 -7.88 -20.29
C ILE A 78 -13.26 -8.03 -18.77
N PRO A 79 -12.20 -7.77 -17.98
CA PRO A 79 -12.28 -7.75 -16.54
C PRO A 79 -13.10 -6.54 -16.09
N PHE A 80 -14.13 -6.84 -15.31
CA PHE A 80 -14.98 -5.85 -14.68
C PHE A 80 -14.71 -5.84 -13.17
N TYR A 81 -14.73 -4.68 -12.56
CA TYR A 81 -14.62 -4.52 -11.11
C TYR A 81 -15.79 -3.67 -10.61
N ILE A 82 -16.37 -4.09 -9.50
CA ILE A 82 -17.43 -3.36 -8.81
C ILE A 82 -17.22 -3.43 -7.29
N SER A 83 -17.39 -2.29 -6.63
CA SER A 83 -17.53 -2.16 -5.19
C SER A 83 -18.58 -1.09 -4.94
N TYR A 84 -19.68 -1.46 -4.29
CA TYR A 84 -20.81 -0.57 -4.04
C TYR A 84 -21.41 -0.84 -2.67
N GLY A 85 -21.53 0.19 -1.84
CA GLY A 85 -22.07 0.10 -0.49
C GLY A 85 -22.59 1.44 0.01
N ASN A 86 -23.17 1.45 1.21
CA ASN A 86 -23.69 2.66 1.85
C ASN A 86 -22.64 3.42 2.66
N GLN A 87 -21.44 2.88 2.82
CA GLN A 87 -20.35 3.51 3.59
C GLN A 87 -19.32 4.18 2.68
N GLY A 88 -18.62 5.20 3.22
CA GLY A 88 -17.44 5.79 2.56
C GLY A 88 -17.73 6.62 1.33
N THR A 89 -18.97 7.12 1.15
CA THR A 89 -19.36 7.98 0.01
C THR A 89 -18.85 9.41 0.15
N GLN A 90 -18.43 9.82 1.34
CA GLN A 90 -18.03 11.19 1.68
C GLN A 90 -16.56 11.50 1.32
N PHE A 91 -15.73 10.50 1.07
CA PHE A 91 -14.30 10.70 0.80
C PHE A 91 -14.04 11.24 -0.60
N SER A 92 -12.93 11.96 -0.78
CA SER A 92 -12.44 12.44 -2.08
C SER A 92 -12.18 11.31 -3.08
N GLN A 93 -11.85 10.12 -2.56
CA GLN A 93 -11.86 8.85 -3.27
C GLN A 93 -12.97 7.97 -2.67
N PRO A 94 -14.15 7.91 -3.28
CA PRO A 94 -15.25 7.12 -2.74
C PRO A 94 -14.93 5.62 -2.80
N PHE A 95 -15.43 4.87 -1.81
CA PHE A 95 -15.33 3.41 -1.84
C PHE A 95 -16.23 2.76 -2.89
N ASN A 96 -17.27 3.48 -3.33
CA ASN A 96 -18.12 3.06 -4.42
C ASN A 96 -17.39 3.26 -5.75
N GLN A 97 -16.91 2.17 -6.32
CA GLN A 97 -16.10 2.17 -7.53
C GLN A 97 -16.56 1.07 -8.49
N TYR A 98 -16.52 1.37 -9.76
CA TYR A 98 -16.77 0.41 -10.83
C TYR A 98 -15.89 0.76 -12.03
N GLY A 99 -15.46 -0.26 -12.74
CA GLY A 99 -14.61 -0.05 -13.92
C GLY A 99 -14.36 -1.32 -14.68
N LEU A 100 -13.92 -1.16 -15.90
CA LEU A 100 -13.59 -2.26 -16.81
C LEU A 100 -12.33 -1.95 -17.60
N SER A 101 -11.60 -3.00 -18.01
CA SER A 101 -10.40 -2.88 -18.83
C SER A 101 -10.36 -3.93 -19.94
N PRO A 102 -11.21 -3.79 -20.99
CA PRO A 102 -11.17 -4.69 -22.12
C PRO A 102 -9.78 -4.76 -22.75
N THR A 103 -9.24 -5.97 -22.84
CA THR A 103 -7.91 -6.23 -23.40
C THR A 103 -8.02 -7.19 -24.57
N TYR A 104 -7.40 -6.83 -25.67
CA TYR A 104 -7.24 -7.70 -26.84
C TYR A 104 -5.82 -7.61 -27.36
N LYS A 105 -5.08 -8.72 -27.29
CA LYS A 105 -3.67 -8.80 -27.73
C LYS A 105 -2.83 -7.67 -27.11
N TRP A 106 -2.51 -6.65 -27.90
CA TRP A 106 -1.62 -5.53 -27.54
C TRP A 106 -2.35 -4.24 -27.13
N ILE A 107 -3.70 -4.22 -27.15
CA ILE A 107 -4.50 -3.05 -26.75
C ILE A 107 -5.30 -3.35 -25.49
N THR A 108 -5.27 -2.42 -24.53
CA THR A 108 -6.14 -2.39 -23.37
C THR A 108 -6.86 -1.05 -23.30
N LEU A 109 -8.16 -1.08 -23.24
CA LEU A 109 -8.99 0.10 -23.00
C LEU A 109 -9.33 0.19 -21.52
N HIS A 110 -9.51 1.38 -21.01
CA HIS A 110 -9.87 1.62 -19.62
C HIS A 110 -11.13 2.47 -19.53
N GLY A 111 -12.09 2.09 -18.67
CA GLY A 111 -13.29 2.85 -18.41
C GLY A 111 -13.74 2.74 -16.95
N GLY A 112 -14.24 3.86 -16.39
CA GLY A 112 -14.67 3.93 -15.00
C GLY A 112 -13.53 4.24 -14.03
N TYR A 113 -13.61 3.72 -12.79
CA TYR A 113 -12.56 3.87 -11.79
C TYR A 113 -11.42 2.91 -12.10
N ARG A 114 -10.27 3.43 -12.48
CA ARG A 114 -9.09 2.63 -12.82
C ARG A 114 -7.83 3.16 -12.13
N ASN A 115 -7.03 2.21 -11.65
CA ASN A 115 -5.71 2.47 -11.11
C ASN A 115 -4.68 2.02 -12.16
N VAL A 116 -4.19 2.98 -12.93
CA VAL A 116 -3.15 2.76 -13.96
C VAL A 116 -1.86 3.37 -13.46
N SER A 117 -0.76 2.66 -13.62
CA SER A 117 0.57 3.13 -13.21
C SER A 117 1.47 3.30 -14.42
N PHE A 118 1.99 4.50 -14.61
CA PHE A 118 2.97 4.81 -15.65
C PHE A 118 4.39 4.96 -15.09
N SER A 119 4.53 5.63 -13.97
CA SER A 119 5.77 5.81 -13.22
C SER A 119 5.44 6.11 -11.77
N GLN A 120 6.25 5.60 -10.82
CA GLN A 120 6.04 5.84 -9.40
C GLN A 120 6.06 7.33 -9.03
N PHE A 121 6.76 8.15 -9.83
CA PHE A 121 6.92 9.58 -9.58
C PHE A 121 5.98 10.47 -10.40
N THR A 122 5.15 9.93 -11.28
CA THR A 122 4.14 10.68 -12.03
C THR A 122 2.73 10.21 -11.71
N LEU A 123 2.27 9.12 -12.35
CA LEU A 123 0.99 8.47 -12.06
C LEU A 123 1.24 7.07 -11.53
N ALA A 124 0.98 6.86 -10.24
CA ALA A 124 1.06 5.54 -9.61
C ALA A 124 0.15 5.43 -8.40
N GLY A 125 -0.63 4.36 -8.34
CA GLY A 125 -1.46 4.06 -7.19
C GLY A 125 -2.68 4.96 -7.02
N HIS A 126 -2.83 6.03 -7.81
CA HIS A 126 -3.98 6.92 -7.75
C HIS A 126 -5.10 6.42 -8.67
N THR A 127 -6.29 6.24 -8.11
CA THR A 127 -7.46 5.83 -8.87
C THR A 127 -8.06 7.03 -9.60
N MET A 128 -8.29 6.89 -10.91
CA MET A 128 -8.96 7.88 -11.76
C MET A 128 -10.34 7.37 -12.18
N LEU A 129 -11.35 8.22 -12.08
CA LEU A 129 -12.63 7.99 -12.73
C LEU A 129 -12.59 8.62 -14.13
N GLY A 130 -12.46 7.81 -15.15
CA GLY A 130 -12.30 8.31 -16.50
C GLY A 130 -12.16 7.22 -17.55
N GLY A 131 -11.43 7.53 -18.59
CA GLY A 131 -11.13 6.60 -19.68
C GLY A 131 -9.69 6.69 -20.13
N GLY A 132 -9.22 5.64 -20.77
CA GLY A 132 -7.87 5.58 -21.26
C GLY A 132 -7.60 4.39 -22.16
N VAL A 133 -6.35 4.33 -22.63
CA VAL A 133 -5.87 3.26 -23.51
C VAL A 133 -4.40 2.98 -23.21
N GLU A 134 -4.03 1.71 -23.17
CA GLU A 134 -2.64 1.26 -23.26
C GLU A 134 -2.46 0.42 -24.51
N ILE A 135 -1.35 0.64 -25.24
CA ILE A 135 -1.00 -0.10 -26.43
C ILE A 135 0.45 -0.58 -26.37
N LYS A 136 0.67 -1.85 -26.73
CA LYS A 136 1.99 -2.51 -26.73
C LYS A 136 2.22 -3.33 -28.01
N PRO A 137 2.10 -2.75 -29.22
CA PRO A 137 2.37 -3.48 -30.45
C PRO A 137 3.89 -3.64 -30.64
N GLY A 138 4.38 -4.88 -30.56
CA GLY A 138 5.81 -5.17 -30.68
C GLY A 138 6.64 -4.56 -29.57
N LYS A 139 7.47 -3.57 -29.88
CA LYS A 139 8.33 -2.86 -28.93
C LYS A 139 7.78 -1.49 -28.50
N LEU A 140 6.73 -0.99 -29.15
CA LEU A 140 6.11 0.27 -28.74
C LEU A 140 5.36 0.07 -27.41
N ARG A 141 5.49 1.03 -26.50
CA ARG A 141 4.85 1.06 -25.19
C ARG A 141 4.20 2.43 -25.01
N ALA A 142 2.91 2.53 -25.23
CA ALA A 142 2.21 3.79 -25.09
C ALA A 142 0.98 3.64 -24.18
N GLY A 143 0.64 4.71 -23.49
CA GLY A 143 -0.52 4.75 -22.61
C GLY A 143 -1.06 6.18 -22.51
N PHE A 144 -2.37 6.29 -22.34
CA PHE A 144 -3.06 7.56 -22.15
C PHE A 144 -4.23 7.36 -21.18
N MET A 145 -4.39 8.28 -20.24
CA MET A 145 -5.52 8.32 -19.30
C MET A 145 -6.00 9.74 -19.15
N TYR A 146 -7.32 9.92 -19.13
CA TYR A 146 -7.99 11.16 -18.78
C TYR A 146 -9.12 10.89 -17.82
N GLY A 147 -9.21 11.67 -16.74
CA GLY A 147 -10.29 11.50 -15.79
C GLY A 147 -10.19 12.39 -14.55
N ARG A 148 -11.11 12.11 -13.64
CA ARG A 148 -11.18 12.75 -12.33
C ARG A 148 -10.32 11.97 -11.34
N LEU A 149 -9.37 12.64 -10.72
CA LEU A 149 -8.52 12.12 -9.66
C LEU A 149 -9.20 12.21 -8.29
N ASN A 150 -9.81 13.35 -7.97
CA ASN A 150 -10.52 13.56 -6.71
C ASN A 150 -11.96 14.06 -6.99
N LYS A 151 -12.89 13.62 -6.16
CA LYS A 151 -14.23 14.22 -6.04
C LYS A 151 -14.15 15.37 -5.04
N ALA A 152 -14.86 16.47 -5.28
CA ALA A 152 -15.02 17.50 -4.28
C ALA A 152 -15.71 16.95 -3.02
N THR A 153 -15.17 17.29 -1.85
CA THR A 153 -15.74 16.93 -0.55
C THR A 153 -16.23 18.18 0.14
N VAL A 154 -17.36 18.06 0.82
CA VAL A 154 -17.94 19.14 1.65
C VAL A 154 -17.65 18.77 3.12
N ILE A 155 -17.21 19.74 3.90
CA ILE A 155 -17.10 19.55 5.34
C ILE A 155 -18.52 19.58 5.92
N ASP A 156 -18.96 18.47 6.48
CA ASP A 156 -20.17 18.41 7.27
C ASP A 156 -19.86 18.95 8.67
N THR A 157 -20.29 20.19 8.93
CA THR A 157 -20.10 20.85 10.24
C THR A 157 -21.06 20.33 11.30
N THR A 158 -22.05 19.52 10.93
CA THR A 158 -23.03 18.94 11.87
C THR A 158 -22.57 17.62 12.45
N THR A 159 -21.70 16.92 11.74
CA THR A 159 -21.03 15.71 12.21
C THR A 159 -19.57 16.05 12.45
N ASN A 160 -18.98 15.61 13.58
CA ASN A 160 -17.53 15.71 13.86
C ASN A 160 -16.70 14.86 12.86
N SER A 161 -17.10 14.85 11.60
CA SER A 161 -16.46 14.08 10.54
C SER A 161 -15.16 14.75 10.13
N LEU A 162 -14.04 14.11 10.46
CA LEU A 162 -12.68 14.51 10.06
C LEU A 162 -12.39 14.21 8.57
N VAL A 163 -13.40 14.32 7.69
CA VAL A 163 -13.17 14.15 6.25
C VAL A 163 -12.40 15.36 5.73
N PRO A 164 -11.17 15.19 5.23
CA PRO A 164 -10.42 16.29 4.66
C PRO A 164 -11.18 16.88 3.47
N TYR A 165 -11.26 18.20 3.40
CA TYR A 165 -11.80 18.85 2.20
C TYR A 165 -10.93 18.56 0.98
N ALA A 166 -11.55 18.47 -0.18
CA ALA A 166 -10.86 18.31 -1.45
C ALA A 166 -11.62 19.03 -2.57
N PHE A 167 -10.88 19.61 -3.52
CA PHE A 167 -11.44 20.09 -4.77
C PHE A 167 -11.72 18.93 -5.72
N ASN A 168 -12.63 19.14 -6.65
CA ASN A 168 -12.77 18.30 -7.82
C ASN A 168 -11.50 18.42 -8.66
N ARG A 169 -10.72 17.35 -8.78
CA ARG A 169 -9.43 17.33 -9.49
C ARG A 169 -9.54 16.51 -10.74
N LYS A 170 -9.18 17.08 -11.87
CA LYS A 170 -9.10 16.39 -13.16
C LYS A 170 -7.65 16.36 -13.65
N GLY A 171 -7.29 15.32 -14.39
CA GLY A 171 -5.95 15.18 -14.92
C GLY A 171 -5.91 14.33 -16.19
N VAL A 172 -4.82 14.53 -16.89
CA VAL A 172 -4.37 13.79 -18.05
C VAL A 172 -3.02 13.14 -17.72
N ALA A 173 -2.86 11.88 -18.07
CA ALA A 173 -1.57 11.21 -17.98
C ALA A 173 -1.26 10.48 -19.28
N ALA A 174 0.00 10.50 -19.68
CA ALA A 174 0.49 9.82 -20.89
C ALA A 174 1.80 9.11 -20.62
N LYS A 175 2.03 8.03 -21.33
CA LYS A 175 3.29 7.29 -21.37
C LYS A 175 3.65 6.98 -22.82
N LEU A 176 4.91 7.16 -23.17
CA LEU A 176 5.46 6.75 -24.44
C LEU A 176 6.84 6.12 -24.22
N GLY A 177 7.02 4.93 -24.73
CA GLY A 177 8.28 4.22 -24.56
C GLY A 177 8.52 3.19 -25.64
N PHE A 178 9.70 2.61 -25.56
CA PHE A 178 10.17 1.61 -26.50
C PHE A 178 10.94 0.51 -25.78
N GLY A 179 10.67 -0.73 -26.13
CA GLY A 179 11.38 -1.89 -25.60
C GLY A 179 10.45 -3.05 -25.21
N SER A 180 11.04 -4.05 -24.57
CA SER A 180 10.36 -5.20 -24.00
C SER A 180 10.22 -5.04 -22.48
N ASP A 181 9.56 -5.99 -21.79
CA ASP A 181 9.47 -5.94 -20.31
C ASP A 181 10.82 -6.09 -19.60
N LYS A 182 11.85 -6.60 -20.28
CA LYS A 182 13.20 -6.74 -19.73
C LYS A 182 14.12 -5.56 -20.05
N ASN A 183 13.93 -4.95 -21.22
CA ASN A 183 14.77 -3.86 -21.73
C ASN A 183 13.87 -2.80 -22.34
N TYR A 184 13.71 -1.68 -21.66
CA TYR A 184 12.83 -0.60 -22.10
C TYR A 184 13.32 0.77 -21.63
N PHE A 185 12.80 1.79 -22.31
CA PHE A 185 12.84 3.17 -21.90
C PHE A 185 11.46 3.78 -22.12
N ASP A 186 10.84 4.24 -21.05
CA ASP A 186 9.51 4.88 -21.02
C ASP A 186 9.64 6.33 -20.54
N LEU A 187 9.01 7.27 -21.22
CA LEU A 187 8.74 8.62 -20.76
C LEU A 187 7.29 8.69 -20.25
N SER A 188 7.06 9.39 -19.17
CA SER A 188 5.74 9.58 -18.58
C SER A 188 5.44 11.05 -18.33
N PHE A 189 4.21 11.45 -18.51
CA PHE A 189 3.70 12.80 -18.33
C PHE A 189 2.42 12.75 -17.52
N LEU A 190 2.26 13.72 -16.60
CA LEU A 190 1.03 13.98 -15.88
C LEU A 190 0.77 15.48 -15.88
N SER A 191 -0.47 15.88 -16.16
CA SER A 191 -0.97 17.23 -15.90
C SER A 191 -2.29 17.13 -15.17
N ALA A 192 -2.40 17.74 -14.01
CA ALA A 192 -3.60 17.71 -13.20
C ALA A 192 -3.86 19.06 -12.55
N LYS A 193 -5.13 19.43 -12.40
CA LYS A 193 -5.55 20.67 -11.76
C LYS A 193 -6.83 20.53 -10.98
N ASP A 194 -6.94 21.31 -9.93
CA ASP A 194 -8.15 21.50 -9.15
C ASP A 194 -9.12 22.44 -9.87
N ASP A 195 -10.39 22.13 -9.76
CA ASP A 195 -11.47 23.00 -10.25
C ASP A 195 -11.80 24.01 -9.15
N SER A 196 -11.36 25.26 -9.32
CA SER A 196 -11.57 26.34 -8.34
C SER A 196 -13.04 26.67 -8.10
N THR A 197 -13.94 26.32 -9.04
CA THR A 197 -15.39 26.54 -8.91
C THR A 197 -16.06 25.48 -8.04
N SER A 198 -15.41 24.33 -7.85
CA SER A 198 -15.89 23.24 -7.01
C SER A 198 -15.54 23.44 -5.53
N LYS A 199 -15.42 24.69 -5.07
CA LYS A 199 -15.09 25.01 -3.68
C LYS A 199 -16.03 24.25 -2.73
N PRO A 200 -15.47 23.50 -1.76
CA PRO A 200 -16.26 22.99 -0.66
C PRO A 200 -16.90 24.20 0.07
N ILE A 201 -18.13 24.03 0.55
CA ILE A 201 -18.80 25.08 1.35
C ILE A 201 -18.09 25.12 2.71
N PHE A 202 -17.30 26.15 2.96
CA PHE A 202 -16.63 26.37 4.23
C PHE A 202 -17.47 27.28 5.12
N ASN A 203 -17.36 27.06 6.43
CA ASN A 203 -17.66 28.09 7.40
C ASN A 203 -16.64 29.25 7.20
N ARG A 204 -17.07 30.49 7.15
CA ARG A 204 -16.30 31.69 6.79
C ARG A 204 -14.90 31.81 7.44
N ALA A 205 -14.69 31.19 8.61
CA ALA A 205 -13.41 31.22 9.31
C ALA A 205 -12.26 30.46 8.60
N PHE A 206 -12.54 29.55 7.67
CA PHE A 206 -11.55 28.72 6.97
C PHE A 206 -11.43 29.02 5.46
N GLU A 207 -12.22 29.96 4.95
CA GLU A 207 -12.34 30.24 3.51
C GLU A 207 -11.02 30.71 2.86
N ASN A 208 -10.16 31.37 3.65
CA ASN A 208 -8.94 32.03 3.14
C ASN A 208 -7.71 31.11 3.05
N ASN A 209 -7.77 29.87 3.56
CA ASN A 209 -6.59 28.99 3.63
C ASN A 209 -6.57 27.86 2.60
N VAL A 210 -7.57 27.81 1.70
CA VAL A 210 -7.72 26.71 0.74
C VAL A 210 -7.62 27.22 -0.68
N ALA A 211 -6.51 26.91 -1.31
CA ALA A 211 -6.24 27.30 -2.70
C ALA A 211 -6.35 26.10 -3.64
N ALA A 212 -6.89 26.35 -4.83
CA ALA A 212 -6.89 25.38 -5.92
C ALA A 212 -5.46 25.26 -6.50
N ALA A 213 -4.96 24.05 -6.58
CA ALA A 213 -3.61 23.74 -7.02
C ALA A 213 -3.57 23.12 -8.41
N LYS A 214 -2.41 23.19 -9.05
CA LYS A 214 -2.11 22.44 -10.28
C LYS A 214 -0.74 21.78 -10.22
N ASN A 215 -0.57 20.75 -11.01
CA ASN A 215 0.68 19.99 -11.07
C ASN A 215 0.94 19.53 -12.51
N VAL A 216 2.19 19.67 -12.93
CA VAL A 216 2.72 19.04 -14.13
C VAL A 216 3.92 18.22 -13.73
N ALA A 217 3.95 16.94 -14.06
CA ALA A 217 5.10 16.07 -13.80
C ALA A 217 5.55 15.39 -15.09
N LEU A 218 6.86 15.36 -15.31
CA LEU A 218 7.51 14.67 -16.40
C LEU A 218 8.50 13.67 -15.81
N GLY A 219 8.38 12.40 -16.19
CA GLY A 219 9.21 11.33 -15.66
C GLY A 219 9.76 10.41 -16.73
N PHE A 220 10.75 9.63 -16.34
CA PHE A 220 11.27 8.52 -17.13
C PHE A 220 11.37 7.27 -16.27
N ASN A 221 11.28 6.12 -16.92
CA ASN A 221 11.49 4.81 -16.32
C ASN A 221 12.23 3.91 -17.32
N THR A 222 13.31 3.32 -16.88
CA THR A 222 14.15 2.52 -17.76
C THR A 222 14.70 1.28 -17.07
N ARG A 223 14.86 0.23 -17.85
CA ARG A 223 15.54 -1.00 -17.44
C ARG A 223 16.32 -1.56 -18.63
N PHE A 224 17.56 -1.94 -18.35
CA PHE A 224 18.46 -2.60 -19.32
C PHE A 224 19.10 -3.82 -18.66
N SER A 225 18.98 -4.97 -19.31
CA SER A 225 19.68 -6.20 -18.94
C SER A 225 20.86 -6.40 -19.87
N PHE A 226 22.03 -6.67 -19.33
CA PHE A 226 23.28 -6.85 -20.06
C PHE A 226 24.08 -8.01 -19.45
N LEU A 227 25.06 -8.51 -20.18
CA LEU A 227 25.90 -9.62 -19.74
C LEU A 227 25.10 -10.78 -19.11
N LYS A 228 23.95 -11.12 -19.69
CA LYS A 228 23.06 -12.22 -19.32
C LYS A 228 22.37 -12.10 -17.95
N ASN A 229 23.10 -11.68 -16.90
CA ASN A 229 22.61 -11.69 -15.52
C ASN A 229 22.65 -10.31 -14.84
N PHE A 230 23.27 -9.33 -15.48
CA PHE A 230 23.32 -7.96 -14.96
C PHE A 230 22.13 -7.15 -15.45
N PHE A 231 21.70 -6.22 -14.64
CA PHE A 231 20.68 -5.25 -15.04
C PHE A 231 20.97 -3.88 -14.41
N PHE A 232 20.55 -2.88 -15.13
CA PHE A 232 20.46 -1.50 -14.66
C PHE A 232 19.00 -1.07 -14.73
N GLU A 233 18.51 -0.39 -13.69
CA GLU A 233 17.19 0.21 -13.67
C GLU A 233 17.27 1.62 -13.08
N SER A 234 16.52 2.52 -13.67
CA SER A 234 16.43 3.89 -13.17
C SER A 234 15.06 4.48 -13.44
N GLU A 235 14.57 5.25 -12.51
CA GLU A 235 13.30 5.95 -12.61
C GLU A 235 13.45 7.31 -11.95
N GLY A 236 12.98 8.36 -12.62
CA GLY A 236 13.05 9.71 -12.08
C GLY A 236 11.96 10.59 -12.63
N ALA A 237 11.73 11.72 -11.97
CA ALA A 237 10.80 12.72 -12.45
C ALA A 237 11.14 14.13 -11.93
N LEU A 238 10.71 15.11 -12.72
CA LEU A 238 10.57 16.51 -12.36
C LEU A 238 9.08 16.80 -12.16
N SER A 239 8.71 17.35 -11.01
CA SER A 239 7.37 17.80 -10.70
C SER A 239 7.33 19.31 -10.50
N VAL A 240 6.45 19.97 -11.23
CA VAL A 240 6.16 21.41 -11.12
C VAL A 240 4.80 21.51 -10.44
N TYR A 241 4.76 22.07 -9.25
CA TYR A 241 3.57 22.15 -8.43
C TYR A 241 3.25 23.60 -8.07
N THR A 242 2.09 24.09 -8.47
CA THR A 242 1.59 25.43 -8.10
C THR A 242 0.57 25.26 -6.99
N ARG A 243 0.86 25.82 -5.82
CA ARG A 243 0.00 25.68 -4.62
C ARG A 243 -1.30 26.47 -4.74
N ASP A 244 -1.23 27.65 -5.33
CA ASP A 244 -2.40 28.50 -5.57
C ASP A 244 -2.40 29.00 -7.00
N MET A 245 -3.35 28.51 -7.80
CA MET A 245 -3.50 28.92 -9.19
C MET A 245 -3.94 30.39 -9.35
N ASN A 246 -4.57 30.95 -8.31
CA ASN A 246 -5.14 32.31 -8.34
C ASN A 246 -4.18 33.35 -7.72
N SER A 247 -3.00 32.93 -7.31
CA SER A 247 -2.01 33.85 -6.74
C SER A 247 -1.55 34.90 -7.74
N THR A 248 -1.59 36.14 -7.32
CA THR A 248 -1.10 37.31 -8.10
C THR A 248 0.40 37.54 -7.94
N LEU A 249 1.09 36.72 -7.12
CA LEU A 249 2.54 36.81 -6.96
C LEU A 249 3.21 36.45 -8.29
N SER A 250 3.90 37.42 -8.90
CA SER A 250 4.63 37.22 -10.14
C SER A 250 6.07 36.76 -9.89
N LEU A 251 6.60 35.98 -10.82
CA LEU A 251 8.01 35.56 -10.86
C LEU A 251 8.84 36.40 -11.84
N ASP A 252 8.35 37.56 -12.27
CA ASP A 252 8.98 38.40 -13.29
C ASP A 252 10.39 38.92 -12.89
N SER A 253 10.72 38.86 -11.60
CA SER A 253 12.06 39.21 -11.08
C SER A 253 13.14 38.17 -11.40
N VAL A 254 12.78 36.97 -11.84
CA VAL A 254 13.73 35.89 -12.19
C VAL A 254 14.21 36.09 -13.63
N LYS A 255 15.35 36.73 -13.80
CA LYS A 255 15.99 36.96 -15.11
C LYS A 255 16.72 35.70 -15.62
N ASN A 256 15.99 34.66 -15.98
CA ASN A 256 16.52 33.45 -16.60
C ASN A 256 15.68 33.09 -17.82
N ASP A 257 16.28 33.15 -19.02
CA ASP A 257 15.57 32.92 -20.30
C ASP A 257 14.89 31.56 -20.38
N ALA A 258 15.51 30.51 -19.86
CA ALA A 258 14.92 29.17 -19.82
C ALA A 258 13.71 29.15 -18.90
N PHE A 259 13.75 29.86 -17.78
CA PHE A 259 12.64 29.96 -16.84
C PHE A 259 11.47 30.77 -17.42
N GLN A 260 11.75 31.86 -18.15
CA GLN A 260 10.72 32.66 -18.83
C GLN A 260 10.01 31.87 -19.94
N GLN A 261 10.73 31.01 -20.66
CA GLN A 261 10.11 30.10 -21.63
C GLN A 261 9.23 29.04 -20.94
N LEU A 262 9.70 28.48 -19.83
CA LEU A 262 8.94 27.54 -19.01
C LEU A 262 7.67 28.17 -18.44
N GLN A 263 7.73 29.43 -18.00
CA GLN A 263 6.62 30.21 -17.49
C GLN A 263 5.50 30.36 -18.51
N LYS A 264 5.85 30.61 -19.79
CA LYS A 264 4.86 30.71 -20.88
C LYS A 264 4.14 29.38 -21.17
N ILE A 265 4.82 28.27 -20.96
CA ILE A 265 4.29 26.92 -21.25
C ILE A 265 3.50 26.36 -20.06
N LEU A 266 3.98 26.56 -18.84
CA LEU A 266 3.42 25.93 -17.63
C LEU A 266 2.55 26.86 -16.80
N ASP A 267 2.42 28.15 -17.18
CA ASP A 267 1.59 29.13 -16.46
C ASP A 267 1.94 29.15 -14.95
N VAL A 268 3.19 29.36 -14.61
CA VAL A 268 3.74 29.38 -13.25
C VAL A 268 3.59 30.76 -12.59
N ASN A 269 3.49 30.80 -11.26
CA ASN A 269 3.42 32.01 -10.47
C ASN A 269 4.29 31.90 -9.20
N GLY A 270 4.28 32.90 -8.33
CA GLY A 270 5.12 32.94 -7.12
C GLY A 270 4.88 31.83 -6.11
N THR A 271 3.83 31.00 -6.28
CA THR A 271 3.54 29.82 -5.45
C THR A 271 3.94 28.51 -6.12
N THR A 272 4.66 28.59 -7.24
CA THR A 272 5.10 27.41 -7.99
C THR A 272 6.44 26.90 -7.46
N GLU A 273 6.52 25.61 -7.24
CA GLU A 273 7.67 24.89 -6.71
C GLU A 273 8.08 23.77 -7.68
N PHE A 274 9.38 23.52 -7.71
CA PHE A 274 10.01 22.52 -8.57
C PHE A 274 10.64 21.46 -7.70
N TYR A 275 10.34 20.19 -7.97
CA TYR A 275 10.83 19.07 -7.18
C TYR A 275 11.37 17.97 -8.08
N THR A 276 12.43 17.33 -7.65
CA THR A 276 13.01 16.19 -8.35
C THR A 276 12.99 14.91 -7.49
N ALA A 277 12.83 13.79 -8.17
CA ALA A 277 12.95 12.48 -7.58
C ALA A 277 13.70 11.55 -8.53
N LEU A 278 14.60 10.73 -7.98
CA LEU A 278 15.42 9.79 -8.72
C LEU A 278 15.64 8.52 -7.92
N THR A 279 15.52 7.38 -8.58
CA THR A 279 15.99 6.08 -8.10
C THR A 279 16.82 5.46 -9.22
N ALA A 280 18.01 4.93 -8.89
CA ALA A 280 18.87 4.23 -9.84
C ALA A 280 19.48 3.00 -9.16
N GLY A 281 19.52 1.87 -9.85
CA GLY A 281 20.04 0.64 -9.31
C GLY A 281 20.78 -0.18 -10.36
N ILE A 282 21.86 -0.83 -9.94
CA ILE A 282 22.57 -1.81 -10.70
C ILE A 282 22.58 -3.12 -9.93
N GLY A 283 22.38 -4.22 -10.61
CA GLY A 283 22.34 -5.50 -9.94
C GLY A 283 22.78 -6.66 -10.83
N TYR A 284 23.10 -7.75 -10.14
CA TYR A 284 23.34 -9.06 -10.71
C TYR A 284 22.28 -10.02 -10.16
N ARG A 285 21.71 -10.86 -11.00
CA ARG A 285 20.74 -11.88 -10.61
C ARG A 285 20.83 -13.13 -11.46
N ASN A 286 21.01 -14.26 -10.81
CA ASN A 286 20.84 -15.57 -11.41
C ASN A 286 19.82 -16.41 -10.63
N ALA A 287 19.74 -17.71 -10.89
CA ALA A 287 18.77 -18.59 -10.22
C ALA A 287 19.01 -18.72 -8.70
N ASN A 288 20.23 -18.56 -8.23
CA ASN A 288 20.63 -18.83 -6.84
C ASN A 288 21.07 -17.58 -6.08
N TYR A 289 21.69 -16.62 -6.77
CA TYR A 289 22.31 -15.45 -6.15
C TYR A 289 21.77 -14.16 -6.77
N GLY A 290 21.62 -13.16 -5.96
CA GLY A 290 21.34 -11.80 -6.40
C GLY A 290 22.10 -10.80 -5.53
N LEU A 291 22.52 -9.71 -6.16
CA LEU A 291 23.08 -8.55 -5.49
C LEU A 291 22.59 -7.30 -6.23
N LYS A 292 22.02 -6.35 -5.49
CA LYS A 292 21.58 -5.06 -6.05
C LYS A 292 22.15 -3.93 -5.21
N VAL A 293 22.73 -2.93 -5.85
CA VAL A 293 23.07 -1.64 -5.26
C VAL A 293 22.07 -0.63 -5.80
N ASN A 294 21.45 0.12 -4.91
CA ASN A 294 20.41 1.08 -5.26
C ASN A 294 20.68 2.43 -4.61
N TYR A 295 20.56 3.49 -5.38
CA TYR A 295 20.55 4.88 -4.95
C TYR A 295 19.15 5.44 -5.09
N ARG A 296 18.70 6.21 -4.10
CA ARG A 296 17.42 6.91 -4.13
C ARG A 296 17.58 8.31 -3.55
N ARG A 297 17.06 9.31 -4.26
CA ARG A 297 16.98 10.67 -3.81
C ARG A 297 15.61 11.24 -4.16
N ILE A 298 14.90 11.71 -3.16
CA ILE A 298 13.61 12.40 -3.32
C ILE A 298 13.70 13.71 -2.55
N GLU A 299 13.55 14.83 -3.24
CA GLU A 299 13.64 16.16 -2.64
C GLU A 299 12.55 16.40 -1.59
N PRO A 300 12.82 17.35 -0.63
CA PRO A 300 11.80 17.79 0.32
C PRO A 300 10.52 18.21 -0.41
N ASP A 301 9.39 17.90 0.19
CA ASP A 301 8.07 18.26 -0.32
C ASP A 301 7.73 17.76 -1.73
N TYR A 302 8.55 16.84 -2.30
CA TYR A 302 8.23 16.22 -3.59
C TYR A 302 6.81 15.65 -3.55
N LYS A 303 6.00 16.07 -4.48
CA LYS A 303 4.61 15.61 -4.63
C LYS A 303 4.19 15.63 -6.08
N THR A 304 3.26 14.76 -6.41
CA THR A 304 2.53 14.73 -7.67
C THR A 304 1.06 14.47 -7.37
N MET A 305 0.19 15.06 -8.17
CA MET A 305 -1.25 14.80 -8.06
C MET A 305 -1.65 13.40 -8.54
N GLY A 306 -0.74 12.66 -9.14
CA GLY A 306 -0.93 11.29 -9.61
C GLY A 306 -0.57 10.19 -8.62
N ALA A 307 -0.16 10.55 -7.39
CA ALA A 307 0.13 9.59 -6.33
C ALA A 307 -0.37 10.14 -4.98
N TYR A 308 -0.69 9.23 -4.04
CA TYR A 308 -1.24 9.64 -2.73
C TYR A 308 -0.18 10.08 -1.75
N PHE A 309 0.96 9.41 -1.74
CA PHE A 309 1.97 9.61 -0.71
C PHE A 309 3.38 9.31 -1.23
N PHE A 310 4.33 10.13 -0.77
CA PHE A 310 5.77 9.91 -0.95
C PHE A 310 6.49 10.09 0.37
N ALA A 311 7.44 9.18 0.65
CA ALA A 311 8.50 9.48 1.60
C ALA A 311 9.46 10.44 0.89
N ASN A 312 9.37 11.72 1.18
CA ASN A 312 10.21 12.78 0.63
C ASN A 312 11.33 13.19 1.58
N ASP A 313 12.22 14.09 1.13
CA ASP A 313 13.42 14.51 1.85
C ASP A 313 14.28 13.31 2.27
N VAL A 314 14.56 12.45 1.32
CA VAL A 314 15.26 11.17 1.54
C VAL A 314 16.35 10.98 0.49
N GLU A 315 17.56 10.76 0.97
CA GLU A 315 18.66 10.23 0.17
C GLU A 315 19.19 8.95 0.82
N ASN A 316 19.24 7.87 0.07
CA ASN A 316 19.78 6.61 0.58
C ASN A 316 20.58 5.82 -0.47
N TRP A 317 21.53 5.06 0.06
CA TRP A 317 22.25 4.01 -0.64
C TRP A 317 21.95 2.68 0.04
N THR A 318 21.57 1.68 -0.71
CA THR A 318 21.27 0.35 -0.18
C THR A 318 21.96 -0.74 -1.00
N ILE A 319 22.43 -1.77 -0.30
CA ILE A 319 22.97 -3.00 -0.88
C ILE A 319 22.07 -4.14 -0.46
N SER A 320 21.57 -4.90 -1.42
CA SER A 320 20.59 -5.97 -1.20
C SER A 320 21.09 -7.29 -1.77
N PRO A 321 21.77 -8.11 -0.96
CA PRO A 321 22.14 -9.48 -1.32
C PRO A 321 20.93 -10.42 -1.19
N SER A 322 20.87 -11.44 -2.02
CA SER A 322 19.92 -12.54 -1.93
C SER A 322 20.55 -13.87 -2.33
N PHE A 323 20.10 -14.93 -1.68
CA PHE A 323 20.55 -16.29 -1.95
C PHE A 323 19.40 -17.28 -1.83
N ASN A 324 19.35 -18.24 -2.75
CA ASN A 324 18.50 -19.41 -2.68
C ASN A 324 19.31 -20.64 -3.08
N SER A 325 19.37 -21.63 -2.19
CA SER A 325 20.07 -22.88 -2.51
C SER A 325 19.41 -23.62 -3.69
N LYS A 326 20.16 -24.43 -4.43
CA LYS A 326 19.64 -25.20 -5.58
C LYS A 326 18.45 -26.09 -5.21
N ASN A 327 18.47 -26.67 -4.03
CA ASN A 327 17.38 -27.49 -3.48
C ASN A 327 16.28 -26.68 -2.75
N ARG A 328 16.39 -25.34 -2.73
CA ARG A 328 15.48 -24.39 -2.05
C ARG A 328 15.31 -24.57 -0.55
N LYS A 329 16.18 -25.37 0.08
CA LYS A 329 16.16 -25.58 1.52
C LYS A 329 16.67 -24.37 2.30
N TYR A 330 17.58 -23.60 1.71
CA TYR A 330 18.14 -22.41 2.35
C TYR A 330 17.84 -21.18 1.50
N ARG A 331 17.34 -20.17 2.14
CA ARG A 331 16.98 -18.88 1.53
C ARG A 331 17.47 -17.74 2.42
N PHE A 332 17.94 -16.71 1.79
CA PHE A 332 18.46 -15.53 2.43
C PHE A 332 18.14 -14.29 1.57
N ASN A 333 17.62 -13.25 2.21
CA ASN A 333 17.44 -11.94 1.60
C ASN A 333 17.85 -10.89 2.63
N GLY A 334 18.73 -10.00 2.26
CA GLY A 334 19.17 -8.90 3.10
C GLY A 334 19.10 -7.57 2.37
N SER A 335 19.08 -6.52 3.13
CA SER A 335 19.28 -5.15 2.66
C SER A 335 19.95 -4.36 3.77
N VAL A 336 20.98 -3.62 3.43
CA VAL A 336 21.65 -2.69 4.35
C VAL A 336 21.90 -1.38 3.62
N GLY A 337 21.70 -0.27 4.30
CA GLY A 337 21.85 1.03 3.66
C GLY A 337 22.06 2.17 4.65
N LEU A 338 22.51 3.28 4.09
CA LEU A 338 22.64 4.54 4.78
C LEU A 338 21.60 5.51 4.19
N GLN A 339 20.82 6.12 5.07
CA GLN A 339 19.79 7.09 4.70
C GLN A 339 20.05 8.41 5.44
N ARG A 340 19.81 9.52 4.75
CA ARG A 340 19.78 10.85 5.36
C ARG A 340 18.58 11.65 4.87
N ASP A 341 18.11 12.57 5.68
CA ASP A 341 17.18 13.64 5.32
C ASP A 341 17.88 15.00 5.23
N ASN A 342 17.09 16.06 5.19
CA ASN A 342 17.56 17.46 5.09
C ASN A 342 18.53 17.66 3.91
N ILE A 343 18.17 17.08 2.74
CA ILE A 343 19.02 17.03 1.55
C ILE A 343 19.38 18.43 1.07
N MET A 344 18.44 19.37 1.17
CA MET A 344 18.58 20.77 0.75
C MET A 344 19.11 21.68 1.87
N LYS A 345 19.42 21.12 3.05
CA LYS A 345 19.91 21.87 4.24
C LYS A 345 18.96 23.00 4.69
N GLN A 346 17.67 22.79 4.55
CA GLN A 346 16.62 23.77 4.90
C GLN A 346 16.06 23.56 6.30
N LYS A 347 16.29 22.39 6.91
CA LYS A 347 15.87 22.08 8.26
C LYS A 347 16.96 22.40 9.28
N GLU A 348 16.56 22.73 10.48
CA GLU A 348 17.48 22.98 11.60
C GLU A 348 18.25 21.73 12.05
N SER A 349 17.78 20.54 11.66
CA SER A 349 18.42 19.28 12.01
C SER A 349 18.51 18.33 10.81
N THR A 350 19.55 17.52 10.80
CA THR A 350 19.75 16.45 9.81
C THR A 350 19.71 15.09 10.49
N THR A 351 18.88 14.20 10.00
CA THR A 351 18.80 12.82 10.48
C THR A 351 19.62 11.91 9.58
N LYS A 352 20.52 11.13 10.18
CA LYS A 352 21.24 10.04 9.50
C LYS A 352 20.78 8.71 10.08
N ARG A 353 20.49 7.74 9.22
CA ARG A 353 19.97 6.43 9.61
C ARG A 353 20.76 5.33 8.96
N VAL A 354 21.11 4.31 9.74
CA VAL A 354 21.45 3.00 9.20
C VAL A 354 20.16 2.20 9.12
N ILE A 355 19.79 1.76 7.94
CA ILE A 355 18.62 0.91 7.70
C ILE A 355 19.12 -0.47 7.30
N GLY A 356 18.63 -1.50 7.96
CA GLY A 356 19.05 -2.86 7.68
C GLY A 356 17.92 -3.86 7.91
N SER A 357 17.83 -4.83 7.04
CA SER A 357 16.94 -5.98 7.20
C SER A 357 17.60 -7.24 6.70
N LEU A 358 17.27 -8.35 7.34
CA LEU A 358 17.76 -9.66 6.99
C LEU A 358 16.63 -10.66 7.23
N ASN A 359 16.38 -11.51 6.25
CA ASN A 359 15.46 -12.63 6.37
C ASN A 359 16.22 -13.88 5.90
N ALA A 360 16.27 -14.89 6.75
CA ALA A 360 16.88 -16.17 6.46
C ALA A 360 15.92 -17.30 6.81
N GLY A 361 15.85 -18.31 5.97
CA GLY A 361 15.03 -19.48 6.21
C GLY A 361 15.80 -20.74 5.88
N ALA A 362 15.63 -21.76 6.72
CA ALA A 362 16.28 -23.05 6.56
C ALA A 362 15.27 -24.19 6.80
N ASP A 363 15.12 -25.08 5.83
CA ASP A 363 14.39 -26.33 5.94
C ASP A 363 15.41 -27.45 6.18
N PHE A 364 15.76 -27.71 7.45
CA PHE A 364 16.78 -28.69 7.83
C PHE A 364 16.34 -30.10 7.47
N THR A 365 15.08 -30.41 7.78
CA THR A 365 14.44 -31.68 7.43
C THR A 365 13.05 -31.43 6.84
N LYS A 366 12.33 -32.47 6.44
CA LYS A 366 10.92 -32.39 6.06
C LYS A 366 10.03 -31.94 7.22
N SER A 367 10.46 -32.21 8.44
CA SER A 367 9.71 -31.93 9.67
C SER A 367 10.12 -30.64 10.36
N PHE A 368 11.37 -30.18 10.21
CA PHE A 368 11.88 -29.05 10.95
C PHE A 368 12.38 -27.93 10.04
N SER A 369 11.84 -26.73 10.25
CA SER A 369 12.27 -25.51 9.61
C SER A 369 12.47 -24.37 10.62
N LEU A 370 13.33 -23.42 10.27
CA LEU A 370 13.63 -22.24 11.05
C LEU A 370 13.63 -21.02 10.14
N ASP A 371 12.84 -20.03 10.49
CA ASP A 371 12.87 -18.71 9.86
C ASP A 371 13.40 -17.68 10.85
N LEU A 372 14.34 -16.85 10.39
CA LEU A 372 14.96 -15.77 11.14
C LEU A 372 14.72 -14.45 10.40
N ALA A 373 14.31 -13.43 11.14
CA ALA A 373 14.26 -12.08 10.61
C ALA A 373 14.96 -11.12 11.56
N TYR A 374 15.69 -10.17 11.00
CA TYR A 374 16.32 -9.08 11.72
C TYR A 374 16.04 -7.77 10.99
N SER A 375 15.73 -6.74 11.72
CA SER A 375 15.69 -5.38 11.20
C SER A 375 16.33 -4.41 12.18
N ASN A 376 17.04 -3.43 11.62
CA ASN A 376 17.62 -2.33 12.37
C ASN A 376 17.08 -1.02 11.77
N PHE A 377 16.62 -0.15 12.64
CA PHE A 377 16.26 1.21 12.30
C PHE A 377 16.95 2.16 13.27
N SER A 378 17.92 2.92 12.77
CA SER A 378 18.59 3.93 13.58
C SER A 378 18.20 5.34 13.13
N ASN A 379 17.98 6.23 14.08
CA ASN A 379 17.69 7.63 13.87
C ASN A 379 18.75 8.47 14.59
N ASN A 380 19.55 9.23 13.84
CA ASN A 380 20.57 10.12 14.40
C ASN A 380 20.31 11.52 13.86
N GLN A 381 19.56 12.31 14.62
CA GLN A 381 19.21 13.67 14.28
C GLN A 381 20.16 14.65 14.97
N ARG A 382 20.84 15.46 14.20
CA ARG A 382 21.75 16.50 14.69
C ARG A 382 21.25 17.88 14.33
N PRO A 383 20.97 18.76 15.30
CA PRO A 383 20.60 20.16 15.02
C PRO A 383 21.75 20.90 14.34
N SER A 384 21.39 21.91 13.55
CA SER A 384 22.35 22.75 12.81
C SER A 384 22.92 23.90 13.65
N THR A 385 22.26 24.26 14.76
CA THR A 385 22.63 25.38 15.62
C THR A 385 23.15 24.91 16.97
N VAL A 386 24.35 25.42 17.33
CA VAL A 386 25.12 24.99 18.52
C VAL A 386 24.41 25.24 19.87
N LYS A 387 23.46 26.19 19.95
CA LYS A 387 22.80 26.58 21.21
C LYS A 387 21.82 25.54 21.77
N PHE A 388 21.30 24.60 20.94
CA PHE A 388 20.34 23.58 21.35
C PHE A 388 20.81 22.16 21.03
N ASP A 389 22.10 21.98 20.80
CA ASP A 389 22.68 20.77 20.21
C ASP A 389 22.39 19.51 21.04
N GLN A 390 22.50 19.59 22.37
CA GLN A 390 22.33 18.42 23.23
C GLN A 390 20.85 18.08 23.49
N MET A 391 19.99 19.09 23.62
CA MET A 391 18.59 18.90 23.99
C MET A 391 17.73 18.40 22.83
N LEU A 392 18.07 18.81 21.59
CA LEU A 392 17.34 18.44 20.37
C LEU A 392 17.98 17.29 19.59
N LYS A 393 19.11 16.78 20.07
CA LYS A 393 19.79 15.63 19.48
C LYS A 393 18.99 14.36 19.79
N ILE A 394 18.48 13.70 18.76
CA ILE A 394 17.82 12.40 18.87
C ILE A 394 18.75 11.34 18.29
N VAL A 395 19.20 10.41 19.11
CA VAL A 395 20.03 9.26 18.68
C VAL A 395 19.35 8.00 19.18
N GLN A 396 18.50 7.43 18.38
CA GLN A 396 17.74 6.24 18.72
C GLN A 396 18.04 5.12 17.73
N THR A 397 18.19 3.92 18.25
CA THR A 397 18.36 2.71 17.45
C THR A 397 17.38 1.65 17.92
N THR A 398 16.57 1.15 17.00
CA THR A 398 15.66 0.04 17.26
C THR A 398 16.16 -1.20 16.53
N HIS A 399 16.43 -2.25 17.27
CA HIS A 399 16.76 -3.59 16.76
C HIS A 399 15.57 -4.51 16.99
N THR A 400 15.14 -5.20 15.95
CA THR A 400 14.09 -6.21 16.06
C THR A 400 14.63 -7.53 15.52
N VAL A 401 14.54 -8.58 16.33
CA VAL A 401 14.91 -9.95 15.98
C VAL A 401 13.67 -10.82 16.08
N SER A 402 13.41 -11.61 15.06
CA SER A 402 12.33 -12.61 15.02
C SER A 402 12.92 -13.99 14.78
N ILE A 403 12.53 -14.96 15.60
CA ILE A 403 12.97 -16.35 15.51
C ILE A 403 11.72 -17.23 15.48
N MET A 404 11.55 -18.03 14.43
CA MET A 404 10.36 -18.84 14.20
C MET A 404 10.71 -20.30 13.84
N PRO A 405 11.06 -21.14 14.81
CA PRO A 405 11.14 -22.59 14.60
C PRO A 405 9.74 -23.17 14.40
N ARG A 406 9.65 -24.10 13.45
CA ARG A 406 8.43 -24.85 13.14
C ARG A 406 8.78 -26.33 13.05
N TYR A 407 8.01 -27.14 13.74
CA TYR A 407 8.12 -28.59 13.70
C TYR A 407 6.80 -29.20 13.21
N THR A 408 6.86 -30.03 12.19
CA THR A 408 5.72 -30.71 11.59
C THR A 408 5.86 -32.22 11.80
N ILE A 409 4.84 -32.82 12.41
CA ILE A 409 4.74 -34.27 12.62
C ILE A 409 3.74 -34.82 11.59
N PHE A 410 4.22 -35.66 10.70
CA PHE A 410 3.40 -36.35 9.72
C PHE A 410 2.98 -37.71 10.27
N GLY A 411 1.72 -37.89 10.59
CA GLY A 411 1.18 -39.14 11.11
C GLY A 411 0.08 -39.70 10.21
N GLN A 412 -0.20 -41.00 10.35
CA GLN A 412 -1.26 -41.65 9.60
C GLN A 412 -2.66 -41.15 9.98
N GLN A 413 -2.85 -40.75 11.24
CA GLN A 413 -4.14 -40.28 11.76
C GLN A 413 -4.26 -38.76 11.79
N SER A 414 -3.16 -38.05 11.94
CA SER A 414 -3.14 -36.61 12.00
C SER A 414 -1.80 -36.03 11.55
N ASN A 415 -1.84 -34.84 10.97
CA ASN A 415 -0.68 -33.98 10.80
C ASN A 415 -0.69 -32.90 11.88
N GLN A 416 0.44 -32.68 12.53
CA GLN A 416 0.55 -31.74 13.63
C GLN A 416 1.63 -30.71 13.33
N VAL A 417 1.40 -29.47 13.68
CA VAL A 417 2.36 -28.36 13.51
C VAL A 417 2.52 -27.65 14.84
N ILE A 418 3.75 -27.57 15.30
CA ILE A 418 4.16 -26.75 16.44
C ILE A 418 4.99 -25.59 15.89
N MET A 419 4.63 -24.38 16.22
CA MET A 419 5.33 -23.18 15.80
C MET A 419 5.52 -22.27 17.01
N LEU A 420 6.76 -21.88 17.28
CA LEU A 420 7.08 -20.83 18.23
C LEU A 420 7.51 -19.59 17.45
N SER A 421 6.92 -18.45 17.73
CA SER A 421 7.36 -17.16 17.22
C SER A 421 7.87 -16.32 18.40
N SER A 422 9.14 -15.98 18.38
CA SER A 422 9.78 -15.13 19.40
C SER A 422 10.24 -13.84 18.72
N ASN A 423 9.73 -12.70 19.17
CA ASN A 423 10.08 -11.39 18.65
C ASN A 423 10.67 -10.53 19.78
N PHE A 424 11.86 -10.01 19.55
CA PHE A 424 12.60 -9.17 20.48
C PHE A 424 12.82 -7.80 19.84
N SER A 425 12.29 -6.76 20.44
CA SER A 425 12.54 -5.39 20.01
C SER A 425 13.24 -4.63 21.13
N ARG A 426 14.31 -3.94 20.77
CA ARG A 426 15.11 -3.12 21.68
C ARG A 426 15.29 -1.76 21.04
N MET A 427 14.70 -0.75 21.62
CA MET A 427 14.93 0.64 21.28
C MET A 427 15.87 1.24 22.34
N ASN A 428 17.02 1.69 21.91
CA ASN A 428 18.00 2.37 22.75
C ASN A 428 18.04 3.85 22.36
N ASP A 429 17.96 4.74 23.34
CA ASP A 429 18.12 6.17 23.18
C ASP A 429 19.49 6.61 23.71
N PHE A 430 20.36 7.07 22.82
CA PHE A 430 21.73 7.51 23.13
C PHE A 430 21.82 9.03 23.23
N ASN A 431 20.79 9.72 23.73
CA ASN A 431 20.84 11.15 23.96
C ASN A 431 21.53 11.47 25.30
N ASP A 432 22.76 11.92 25.25
CA ASP A 432 23.61 12.23 26.41
C ASP A 432 22.97 13.24 27.38
N TYR A 433 22.08 14.10 26.94
CA TYR A 433 21.36 15.08 27.80
C TYR A 433 20.44 14.39 28.80
N PHE A 434 19.80 13.30 28.40
CA PHE A 434 18.86 12.56 29.25
C PHE A 434 19.59 11.53 30.12
N ASP A 435 20.73 11.01 29.69
CA ASP A 435 21.58 10.13 30.51
C ASP A 435 22.07 10.85 31.79
N GLN A 436 22.30 12.16 31.72
CA GLN A 436 22.67 12.96 32.88
C GLN A 436 21.53 13.12 33.91
N GLN A 437 20.29 12.86 33.54
CA GLN A 437 19.11 12.94 34.41
C GLN A 437 18.73 11.57 35.02
N ALA A 438 19.53 10.54 34.82
CA ALA A 438 19.32 9.16 35.30
C ALA A 438 17.97 8.52 34.90
N VAL A 439 17.37 8.98 33.80
CA VAL A 439 16.13 8.40 33.25
C VAL A 439 16.44 7.77 31.90
N SER A 440 16.54 6.46 31.86
CA SER A 440 16.66 5.74 30.59
C SER A 440 15.36 5.82 29.80
N ARG A 441 15.48 6.09 28.49
CA ARG A 441 14.38 6.08 27.53
C ARG A 441 14.31 4.79 26.73
N ASP A 442 15.10 3.81 27.11
CA ASP A 442 15.14 2.51 26.47
C ASP A 442 13.81 1.79 26.60
N ILE A 443 13.36 1.20 25.50
CA ILE A 443 12.14 0.39 25.48
C ILE A 443 12.50 -1.03 25.04
N LYS A 444 12.09 -1.99 25.85
CA LYS A 444 12.27 -3.42 25.60
C LYS A 444 10.90 -4.05 25.39
N THR A 445 10.74 -4.76 24.26
CA THR A 445 9.54 -5.54 23.99
C THR A 445 9.94 -6.96 23.66
N ASP A 446 9.42 -7.92 24.42
CA ASP A 446 9.57 -9.34 24.19
C ASP A 446 8.21 -9.96 23.93
N GLN A 447 8.07 -10.69 22.84
CA GLN A 447 6.84 -11.36 22.46
C GLN A 447 7.13 -12.82 22.15
N TYR A 448 6.36 -13.71 22.76
CA TYR A 448 6.39 -15.15 22.53
C TYR A 448 4.99 -15.60 22.13
N PHE A 449 4.91 -16.35 21.05
CA PHE A 449 3.67 -16.93 20.56
C PHE A 449 3.91 -18.39 20.20
N LEU A 450 3.36 -19.29 20.99
CA LEU A 450 3.36 -20.72 20.72
C LEU A 450 2.03 -21.11 20.10
N ASN A 451 2.07 -21.72 18.95
CA ASN A 451 0.89 -22.22 18.25
C ASN A 451 1.03 -23.72 17.98
N TYR A 452 0.00 -24.47 18.32
CA TYR A 452 -0.13 -25.90 18.02
C TYR A 452 -1.39 -26.12 17.18
N VAL A 453 -1.23 -26.81 16.07
CA VAL A 453 -2.32 -27.17 15.16
C VAL A 453 -2.29 -28.67 14.94
N VAL A 454 -3.43 -29.32 15.08
CA VAL A 454 -3.65 -30.72 14.70
C VAL A 454 -4.76 -30.82 13.66
N SER A 455 -4.44 -31.44 12.53
CA SER A 455 -5.39 -31.68 11.44
C SER A 455 -5.53 -33.19 11.25
N PHE A 456 -6.72 -33.72 11.45
CA PHE A 456 -6.99 -35.15 11.33
C PHE A 456 -7.12 -35.57 9.87
N THR A 457 -6.56 -36.75 9.52
CA THR A 457 -6.56 -37.23 8.12
C THR A 457 -7.84 -37.95 7.74
N LYS A 458 -8.46 -38.64 8.70
CA LYS A 458 -9.67 -39.46 8.47
C LYS A 458 -10.97 -38.69 8.67
N ILE A 459 -10.95 -37.65 9.48
CA ILE A 459 -12.09 -36.78 9.74
C ILE A 459 -11.72 -35.34 9.37
N PRO A 460 -12.62 -34.59 8.77
CA PRO A 460 -12.33 -33.23 8.32
C PRO A 460 -12.39 -32.22 9.48
N VAL A 461 -11.60 -32.47 10.51
CA VAL A 461 -11.46 -31.64 11.72
C VAL A 461 -10.03 -31.13 11.81
N SER A 462 -9.88 -29.86 12.14
CA SER A 462 -8.61 -29.26 12.54
C SER A 462 -8.84 -28.50 13.84
N LEU A 463 -7.94 -28.67 14.80
CA LEU A 463 -7.97 -27.98 16.08
C LEU A 463 -6.68 -27.17 16.23
N ASN A 464 -6.78 -26.02 16.86
CA ASN A 464 -5.61 -25.20 17.19
C ASN A 464 -5.69 -24.66 18.61
N GLY A 465 -4.52 -24.55 19.25
CA GLY A 465 -4.33 -23.88 20.52
C GLY A 465 -3.14 -22.94 20.43
N ASN A 466 -3.22 -21.82 21.10
CA ASN A 466 -2.09 -20.89 21.16
C ASN A 466 -1.92 -20.31 22.55
N LEU A 467 -0.66 -19.98 22.87
CA LEU A 467 -0.25 -19.26 24.07
C LEU A 467 0.54 -18.03 23.61
N SER A 468 0.26 -16.89 24.18
CA SER A 468 1.02 -15.68 23.92
C SER A 468 1.48 -15.02 25.22
N TYR A 469 2.67 -14.46 25.17
CA TYR A 469 3.21 -13.66 26.26
C TYR A 469 3.96 -12.46 25.66
N THR A 470 3.58 -11.27 26.08
CA THR A 470 4.20 -10.03 25.61
C THR A 470 4.56 -9.18 26.82
N THR A 471 5.79 -8.71 26.87
CA THR A 471 6.24 -7.70 27.83
C THR A 471 6.67 -6.45 27.09
N LEU A 472 6.31 -5.31 27.67
CA LEU A 472 6.80 -4.00 27.27
C LEU A 472 7.35 -3.32 28.53
N SER A 473 8.63 -3.03 28.56
CA SER A 473 9.29 -2.45 29.72
C SER A 473 10.18 -1.27 29.34
N SER A 474 10.15 -0.25 30.18
CA SER A 474 11.07 0.87 30.24
C SER A 474 11.23 1.27 31.72
N ASP A 475 12.09 2.22 32.03
CA ASP A 475 12.25 2.71 33.41
C ASP A 475 10.95 3.34 33.96
N LEU A 476 10.08 3.83 33.06
CA LEU A 476 8.83 4.51 33.43
C LEU A 476 7.60 3.62 33.42
N MET A 477 7.66 2.46 32.76
CA MET A 477 6.50 1.57 32.62
C MET A 477 6.92 0.10 32.51
N SER A 478 6.06 -0.76 33.04
CA SER A 478 6.15 -2.21 32.84
C SER A 478 4.76 -2.75 32.58
N ASN A 479 4.55 -3.29 31.39
CA ASN A 479 3.29 -3.87 30.96
C ASN A 479 3.52 -5.32 30.54
N ASP A 480 2.68 -6.22 30.97
CA ASP A 480 2.67 -7.60 30.53
C ASP A 480 1.29 -8.04 30.07
N TYR A 481 1.28 -8.88 29.04
CA TYR A 481 0.07 -9.45 28.46
C TYR A 481 0.23 -10.94 28.29
N LYS A 482 -0.71 -11.73 28.82
CA LYS A 482 -0.75 -13.18 28.73
C LYS A 482 -2.00 -13.59 27.98
N GLY A 483 -1.85 -14.31 26.89
CA GLY A 483 -2.97 -14.76 26.07
C GLY A 483 -3.04 -16.27 25.98
N PHE A 484 -4.25 -16.77 25.98
CA PHE A 484 -4.60 -18.15 25.66
C PHE A 484 -5.68 -18.15 24.59
N GLY A 485 -5.44 -18.86 23.50
CA GLY A 485 -6.43 -19.01 22.45
C GLY A 485 -6.65 -20.47 22.10
N PHE A 486 -7.87 -20.79 21.68
CA PHE A 486 -8.23 -22.08 21.15
C PHE A 486 -9.24 -21.92 20.02
N GLY A 487 -9.20 -22.83 19.09
CA GLY A 487 -10.10 -22.81 17.96
C GLY A 487 -10.13 -24.14 17.24
N GLY A 488 -10.96 -24.18 16.22
CA GLY A 488 -11.04 -25.37 15.38
C GLY A 488 -11.89 -25.13 14.16
N SER A 489 -11.74 -26.02 13.20
CA SER A 489 -12.55 -26.08 12.01
C SER A 489 -13.11 -27.47 11.81
N TYR A 490 -14.36 -27.52 11.36
CA TYR A 490 -15.04 -28.77 11.00
C TYR A 490 -15.72 -28.59 9.64
N THR A 491 -15.41 -29.48 8.73
CA THR A 491 -16.05 -29.54 7.41
C THR A 491 -17.01 -30.75 7.36
N PHE A 492 -18.25 -30.50 7.01
CA PHE A 492 -19.31 -31.53 7.02
C PHE A 492 -20.20 -31.44 5.77
N ALA A 493 -21.30 -32.18 5.73
CA ALA A 493 -22.23 -32.26 4.60
C ALA A 493 -21.50 -32.56 3.26
N LYS A 494 -20.65 -33.59 3.24
CA LYS A 494 -19.85 -34.00 2.07
C LYS A 494 -19.02 -32.83 1.53
N THR A 495 -18.33 -32.10 2.41
CA THR A 495 -17.48 -30.93 2.12
C THR A 495 -18.22 -29.66 1.66
N LYS A 496 -19.53 -29.59 1.82
CA LYS A 496 -20.32 -28.42 1.45
C LYS A 496 -20.37 -27.36 2.55
N ALA A 497 -20.28 -27.78 3.81
CA ALA A 497 -20.37 -26.87 4.96
C ALA A 497 -19.08 -26.88 5.77
N GLN A 498 -18.65 -25.75 6.24
CA GLN A 498 -17.51 -25.57 7.13
C GLN A 498 -17.86 -24.58 8.23
N VAL A 499 -17.54 -24.92 9.45
CA VAL A 499 -17.57 -24.04 10.63
C VAL A 499 -16.14 -23.86 11.12
N ASN A 500 -15.79 -22.63 11.40
CA ASN A 500 -14.53 -22.28 12.08
C ASN A 500 -14.89 -21.49 13.34
N MET A 501 -14.30 -21.87 14.45
CA MET A 501 -14.42 -21.16 15.73
C MET A 501 -13.06 -20.75 16.22
N ALA A 502 -12.94 -19.55 16.78
CA ALA A 502 -11.74 -19.08 17.44
C ALA A 502 -12.11 -18.26 18.67
N ASN A 503 -11.42 -18.50 19.77
CA ASN A 503 -11.54 -17.77 21.02
C ASN A 503 -10.14 -17.37 21.48
N ASN A 504 -10.00 -16.16 22.01
CA ASN A 504 -8.76 -15.66 22.55
C ASN A 504 -9.05 -14.83 23.81
N ILE A 505 -8.40 -15.18 24.90
CA ILE A 505 -8.48 -14.51 26.20
C ILE A 505 -7.11 -13.89 26.47
N ILE A 506 -7.08 -12.58 26.67
CA ILE A 506 -5.86 -11.84 26.97
C ILE A 506 -6.03 -11.15 28.32
N ARG A 507 -5.10 -11.41 29.23
CA ARG A 507 -4.96 -10.70 30.49
C ARG A 507 -3.77 -9.77 30.40
N GLY A 508 -4.02 -8.49 30.61
CA GLY A 508 -2.99 -7.45 30.66
C GLY A 508 -2.73 -7.00 32.10
N SER A 509 -1.52 -6.55 32.34
CA SER A 509 -1.15 -5.80 33.54
C SER A 509 -0.32 -4.61 33.11
N ALA A 510 -0.77 -3.41 33.41
CA ALA A 510 -0.12 -2.15 33.08
C ALA A 510 -0.06 -1.29 34.32
N GLN A 511 1.13 -1.05 34.86
CA GLN A 511 1.32 -0.26 36.09
C GLN A 511 0.43 -0.73 37.26
N GLY A 512 0.25 -2.04 37.41
CA GLY A 512 -0.59 -2.65 38.44
C GLY A 512 -2.09 -2.73 38.10
N ILE A 513 -2.56 -2.09 37.04
CA ILE A 513 -3.94 -2.19 36.56
C ILE A 513 -4.09 -3.44 35.72
N LYS A 514 -5.02 -4.32 36.10
CA LYS A 514 -5.29 -5.58 35.41
C LYS A 514 -6.40 -5.39 34.41
N SER A 515 -6.20 -5.82 33.17
CA SER A 515 -7.22 -5.82 32.12
C SER A 515 -7.54 -7.23 31.65
N LEU A 516 -8.74 -7.41 31.12
CA LEU A 516 -9.18 -8.66 30.52
C LEU A 516 -9.87 -8.37 29.17
N THR A 517 -9.41 -9.03 28.12
CA THR A 517 -10.05 -8.96 26.82
C THR A 517 -10.39 -10.38 26.35
N LEU A 518 -11.64 -10.60 25.98
CA LEU A 518 -12.14 -11.82 25.34
C LEU A 518 -12.53 -11.50 23.90
N ASN A 519 -11.96 -12.21 22.95
CA ASN A 519 -12.37 -12.17 21.55
C ASN A 519 -12.83 -13.55 21.10
N SER A 520 -14.04 -13.63 20.57
CA SER A 520 -14.63 -14.85 20.05
C SER A 520 -15.11 -14.64 18.63
N SER A 521 -14.95 -15.63 17.78
CA SER A 521 -15.52 -15.62 16.44
C SER A 521 -16.03 -16.99 16.02
N VAL A 522 -17.14 -16.98 15.27
CA VAL A 522 -17.68 -18.14 14.59
C VAL A 522 -17.92 -17.77 13.14
N ASN A 523 -17.35 -18.56 12.23
CA ASN A 523 -17.49 -18.37 10.80
C ASN A 523 -18.09 -19.64 10.19
N PHE A 524 -19.16 -19.49 9.45
CA PHE A 524 -19.86 -20.55 8.75
C PHE A 524 -19.81 -20.29 7.25
N ASN A 525 -19.39 -21.29 6.48
CA ASN A 525 -19.39 -21.25 5.02
C ASN A 525 -20.20 -22.45 4.51
N TYR A 526 -21.17 -22.21 3.63
CA TYR A 526 -22.01 -23.26 3.05
C TYR A 526 -22.08 -23.12 1.52
N LYS A 527 -21.64 -24.15 0.82
CA LYS A 527 -21.80 -24.28 -0.64
C LYS A 527 -23.23 -24.71 -0.96
N VAL A 528 -24.10 -23.71 -1.22
CA VAL A 528 -25.51 -23.95 -1.58
C VAL A 528 -25.61 -24.72 -2.90
N ALA A 529 -24.77 -24.33 -3.87
CA ALA A 529 -24.64 -24.96 -5.17
C ALA A 529 -23.17 -24.99 -5.62
N LYS A 530 -22.88 -25.60 -6.76
CA LYS A 530 -21.51 -25.75 -7.30
C LYS A 530 -20.74 -24.42 -7.37
N ARG A 531 -21.46 -23.32 -7.59
CA ARG A 531 -20.89 -21.97 -7.79
C ARG A 531 -21.47 -20.93 -6.82
N GLN A 532 -22.14 -21.34 -5.77
CA GLN A 532 -22.83 -20.46 -4.85
C GLN A 532 -22.44 -20.80 -3.42
N THR A 533 -22.03 -19.79 -2.66
CA THR A 533 -21.59 -19.93 -1.28
C THR A 533 -22.30 -18.90 -0.40
N LEU A 534 -22.92 -19.37 0.66
CA LEU A 534 -23.41 -18.55 1.77
C LEU A 534 -22.34 -18.52 2.86
N LYS A 535 -22.05 -17.34 3.38
CA LYS A 535 -21.10 -17.14 4.49
C LYS A 535 -21.81 -16.38 5.59
N ALA A 536 -21.63 -16.80 6.82
CA ALA A 536 -22.10 -16.08 8.00
C ALA A 536 -20.96 -16.03 9.02
N SER A 537 -20.74 -14.86 9.61
CA SER A 537 -19.70 -14.67 10.62
C SER A 537 -20.26 -13.85 11.78
N VAL A 538 -19.91 -14.23 12.99
CA VAL A 538 -20.19 -13.47 14.21
C VAL A 538 -18.88 -13.27 14.95
N PHE A 539 -18.61 -12.03 15.33
CA PHE A 539 -17.46 -11.63 16.13
C PHE A 539 -17.99 -10.99 17.42
N PHE A 540 -17.42 -11.38 18.52
CA PHE A 540 -17.74 -10.85 19.83
C PHE A 540 -16.46 -10.43 20.53
N THR A 541 -16.43 -9.21 21.06
CA THR A 541 -15.35 -8.71 21.89
C THR A 541 -15.93 -8.23 23.22
N ASN A 542 -15.33 -8.68 24.31
CA ASN A 542 -15.56 -8.12 25.64
C ASN A 542 -14.23 -7.58 26.15
N ASN A 543 -14.21 -6.30 26.50
CA ASN A 543 -13.01 -5.62 26.98
C ASN A 543 -13.27 -4.99 28.34
N ASP A 544 -12.53 -5.44 29.34
CA ASP A 544 -12.48 -4.84 30.67
C ASP A 544 -11.07 -4.27 30.89
N PRO A 545 -10.88 -2.95 30.85
CA PRO A 545 -9.59 -2.32 31.06
C PRO A 545 -9.14 -2.33 32.53
N GLY A 546 -9.98 -2.77 33.49
CA GLY A 546 -9.65 -2.84 34.91
C GLY A 546 -9.44 -1.47 35.58
N SER A 547 -9.71 -0.39 34.88
CA SER A 547 -9.47 0.96 35.37
C SER A 547 -10.62 1.45 36.25
N ALA A 548 -10.29 2.05 37.38
CA ALA A 548 -11.25 2.79 38.18
C ALA A 548 -11.72 4.11 37.54
N ILE A 549 -11.05 4.58 36.48
CA ILE A 549 -11.38 5.80 35.72
C ILE A 549 -12.32 5.43 34.56
N THR A 550 -13.57 5.19 34.89
CA THR A 550 -14.61 4.72 33.96
C THR A 550 -14.91 5.67 32.80
N ASN A 551 -14.64 6.96 32.93
CA ASN A 551 -14.95 7.96 31.89
C ASN A 551 -13.89 8.06 30.78
N VAL A 552 -12.66 7.59 31.02
CA VAL A 552 -11.57 7.67 30.05
C VAL A 552 -11.40 6.36 29.27
N ASN A 553 -11.64 5.22 29.93
CA ASN A 553 -11.48 3.91 29.33
C ASN A 553 -12.54 2.94 29.87
N PRO A 554 -13.79 3.01 29.39
CA PRO A 554 -14.88 2.19 29.89
C PRO A 554 -14.76 0.73 29.47
N SER A 555 -15.30 -0.16 30.30
CA SER A 555 -15.56 -1.56 29.88
C SER A 555 -16.62 -1.56 28.79
N PHE A 556 -16.43 -2.40 27.77
CA PHE A 556 -17.38 -2.48 26.67
C PHE A 556 -17.50 -3.89 26.08
N THR A 557 -18.62 -4.11 25.44
CA THR A 557 -18.83 -5.27 24.57
C THR A 557 -19.17 -4.82 23.16
N GLU A 558 -18.60 -5.48 22.17
CA GLU A 558 -18.92 -5.27 20.74
C GLU A 558 -19.36 -6.59 20.13
N THR A 559 -20.42 -6.54 19.33
CA THR A 559 -20.86 -7.65 18.49
C THR A 559 -20.94 -7.19 17.05
N ARG A 560 -20.31 -7.93 16.15
CA ARG A 560 -20.38 -7.72 14.70
C ARG A 560 -20.85 -8.99 14.01
N GLY A 561 -21.92 -8.89 13.25
CA GLY A 561 -22.44 -9.93 12.38
C GLY A 561 -22.15 -9.62 10.92
N GLU A 562 -21.83 -10.63 10.14
CA GLU A 562 -21.68 -10.52 8.69
C GLU A 562 -22.45 -11.67 8.03
N LEU A 563 -23.24 -11.35 7.00
CA LEU A 563 -23.91 -12.33 6.15
C LEU A 563 -23.54 -12.01 4.70
N ALA A 564 -22.98 -12.98 3.99
CA ALA A 564 -22.58 -12.78 2.61
C ALA A 564 -23.06 -13.92 1.71
N TYR A 565 -23.47 -13.55 0.50
CA TYR A 565 -23.79 -14.49 -0.57
C TYR A 565 -22.89 -14.24 -1.76
N GLN A 566 -22.15 -15.26 -2.16
CA GLN A 566 -21.19 -15.22 -3.24
C GLN A 566 -21.62 -16.14 -4.37
N ILE A 567 -21.63 -15.61 -5.60
CA ILE A 567 -21.77 -16.36 -6.83
C ILE A 567 -20.44 -16.36 -7.56
N SER A 568 -19.95 -17.53 -7.96
CA SER A 568 -18.78 -17.70 -8.83
C SER A 568 -19.24 -18.18 -10.20
N PHE A 569 -18.56 -17.74 -11.26
CA PHE A 569 -18.94 -18.01 -12.64
C PHE A 569 -17.97 -18.96 -13.33
#